data_a14a01a3a44b008babadda2daf6dc50f
#
_entry.id   a14a01a3a44b008babadda2daf6dc50f
#
_cell.length_a   1.000
_cell.length_b   1.000
_cell.length_c   1.000
_cell.angle_alpha   90.00
_cell.angle_beta   90.00
_cell.angle_gamma   90.00
#
_symmetry.space_group_name_H-M   'P 1'
#
loop_
_entity.id
_entity.type
_entity.pdbx_description
1 polymer ?
#
loop_
_entity_poly.entity_id
_entity_poly.type
_entity_poly.pdbx_seq_one_letter_code
_entity_poly.pdbx_strand_id
1 'polypeptide(L)'
;LMAERYAATAQQTASGSAYTDSSGGWVDPYNTFTRTYLVSLCKELRELGFDEVAFSYLQQPLAATELKYASQSGTPSRTDAVVALAKYLRTSLSATGLRVSAIVSADSILQEQAKLSGQDMTVLPKLLDRVCVFATTDNVSTLRSAIAADSSFDAATRFVPFLAKAPESGSYVTTG
;
A
#
# COMPACT_ATOMS: atom_id res chain seq x y z
N LEU A 1 12.48 -10.87 -0.86
CA LEU A 1 12.64 -12.27 -0.46
C LEU A 1 11.66 -13.21 -1.19
N MET A 2 10.33 -12.99 -1.15
CA MET A 2 9.36 -13.92 -1.77
C MET A 2 9.53 -13.99 -3.29
N ALA A 3 9.50 -12.84 -4.00
CA ALA A 3 9.66 -12.78 -5.43
C ALA A 3 11.00 -13.31 -5.94
N GLU A 4 12.06 -13.15 -5.13
CA GLU A 4 13.41 -13.65 -5.45
C GLU A 4 13.52 -15.17 -5.24
N ARG A 5 12.85 -15.69 -4.21
CA ARG A 5 12.90 -17.10 -3.85
C ARG A 5 11.93 -17.97 -4.66
N TYR A 6 10.80 -17.40 -5.08
CA TYR A 6 9.73 -18.08 -5.81
C TYR A 6 9.36 -17.28 -7.06
N ALA A 7 10.08 -17.51 -8.16
CA ALA A 7 9.92 -16.78 -9.42
C ALA A 7 8.46 -16.71 -9.93
N ALA A 8 7.65 -17.75 -9.66
CA ALA A 8 6.23 -17.78 -10.01
C ALA A 8 5.38 -16.73 -9.24
N THR A 9 5.90 -16.15 -8.15
CA THR A 9 5.23 -15.09 -7.40
C THR A 9 5.69 -13.69 -7.81
N ALA A 10 6.71 -13.60 -8.66
CA ALA A 10 7.29 -12.34 -9.06
C ALA A 10 6.42 -11.62 -10.10
N GLN A 11 6.34 -10.32 -9.95
CA GLN A 11 5.89 -9.44 -11.01
C GLN A 11 6.89 -9.50 -12.17
N GLN A 12 6.42 -9.44 -13.40
CA GLN A 12 7.24 -9.67 -14.58
C GLN A 12 7.46 -8.39 -15.38
N THR A 13 8.62 -8.32 -16.03
CA THR A 13 8.91 -7.36 -17.10
C THR A 13 8.13 -7.72 -18.37
N ALA A 14 8.17 -6.84 -19.35
CA ALA A 14 7.61 -7.10 -20.70
C ALA A 14 8.12 -8.41 -21.33
N SER A 15 9.40 -8.77 -21.07
CA SER A 15 10.02 -10.01 -21.57
C SER A 15 9.60 -11.27 -20.81
N GLY A 16 8.86 -11.15 -19.70
CA GLY A 16 8.46 -12.27 -18.85
C GLY A 16 9.47 -12.65 -17.76
N SER A 17 10.57 -11.92 -17.62
CA SER A 17 11.53 -12.10 -16.52
C SER A 17 11.01 -11.46 -15.24
N ALA A 18 11.40 -12.01 -14.08
CA ALA A 18 11.07 -11.41 -12.79
C ALA A 18 11.60 -9.97 -12.71
N TYR A 19 10.74 -9.04 -12.31
CA TYR A 19 11.12 -7.65 -12.13
C TYR A 19 11.83 -7.45 -10.79
N THR A 20 12.96 -6.74 -10.82
CA THR A 20 13.74 -6.33 -9.65
C THR A 20 14.25 -4.90 -9.82
N ASP A 21 14.38 -4.18 -8.71
CA ASP A 21 15.02 -2.87 -8.65
C ASP A 21 15.87 -2.74 -7.37
N SER A 22 16.28 -1.54 -7.00
CA SER A 22 17.06 -1.28 -5.78
C SER A 22 16.35 -1.68 -4.49
N SER A 23 15.02 -1.81 -4.51
CA SER A 23 14.21 -2.29 -3.37
C SER A 23 14.12 -3.81 -3.31
N GLY A 24 14.63 -4.52 -4.31
CA GLY A 24 14.58 -5.98 -4.45
C GLY A 24 13.55 -6.47 -5.45
N GLY A 25 13.08 -7.71 -5.27
CA GLY A 25 12.07 -8.34 -6.11
C GLY A 25 10.65 -7.95 -5.71
N TRP A 26 9.82 -7.67 -6.70
CA TRP A 26 8.42 -7.30 -6.53
C TRP A 26 7.49 -8.48 -6.76
N VAL A 27 6.46 -8.60 -5.94
CA VAL A 27 5.48 -9.69 -6.04
C VAL A 27 4.32 -9.33 -6.97
N ASP A 28 3.79 -10.32 -7.67
CA ASP A 28 2.56 -10.18 -8.44
C ASP A 28 1.35 -10.06 -7.48
N PRO A 29 0.64 -8.92 -7.46
CA PRO A 29 -0.50 -8.70 -6.56
C PRO A 29 -1.71 -9.57 -6.87
N TYR A 30 -1.73 -10.26 -8.01
CA TYR A 30 -2.79 -11.21 -8.36
C TYR A 30 -2.44 -12.66 -8.02
N ASN A 31 -1.18 -12.95 -7.71
CA ASN A 31 -0.74 -14.30 -7.41
C ASN A 31 -1.40 -14.84 -6.12
N THR A 32 -2.05 -15.98 -6.22
CA THR A 32 -2.82 -16.57 -5.11
C THR A 32 -1.91 -16.92 -3.93
N PHE A 33 -0.71 -17.44 -4.18
CA PHE A 33 0.23 -17.76 -3.12
C PHE A 33 0.68 -16.49 -2.37
N THR A 34 1.01 -15.42 -3.10
CA THR A 34 1.34 -14.10 -2.51
C THR A 34 0.21 -13.61 -1.61
N ARG A 35 -1.01 -13.61 -2.10
CA ARG A 35 -2.21 -13.17 -1.37
C ARG A 35 -2.45 -13.99 -0.11
N THR A 36 -2.42 -15.31 -0.23
CA THR A 36 -2.65 -16.23 0.89
C THR A 36 -1.56 -16.08 1.95
N TYR A 37 -0.29 -15.96 1.53
CA TYR A 37 0.83 -15.76 2.44
C TYR A 37 0.69 -14.46 3.24
N LEU A 38 0.36 -13.34 2.58
CA LEU A 38 0.16 -12.06 3.27
C LEU A 38 -0.99 -12.12 4.29
N VAL A 39 -2.09 -12.78 3.93
CA VAL A 39 -3.22 -12.98 4.86
C VAL A 39 -2.82 -13.85 6.04
N SER A 40 -2.07 -14.94 5.82
CA SER A 40 -1.59 -15.82 6.90
C SER A 40 -0.69 -15.06 7.86
N LEU A 41 0.27 -14.27 7.33
CA LEU A 41 1.15 -13.44 8.15
C LEU A 41 0.35 -12.42 8.99
N CYS A 42 -0.65 -11.78 8.41
CA CYS A 42 -1.52 -10.86 9.15
C CYS A 42 -2.29 -11.55 10.28
N LYS A 43 -2.76 -12.77 10.05
CA LYS A 43 -3.45 -13.56 11.09
C LYS A 43 -2.50 -13.94 12.22
N GLU A 44 -1.29 -14.36 11.93
CA GLU A 44 -0.25 -14.62 12.95
C GLU A 44 0.05 -13.37 13.77
N LEU A 45 0.19 -12.19 13.13
CA LEU A 45 0.37 -10.94 13.85
C LEU A 45 -0.82 -10.62 14.77
N ARG A 46 -2.05 -10.89 14.32
CA ARG A 46 -3.24 -10.74 15.16
C ARG A 46 -3.21 -11.67 16.38
N GLU A 47 -2.82 -12.92 16.22
CA GLU A 47 -2.65 -13.89 17.29
C GLU A 47 -1.57 -13.46 18.30
N LEU A 48 -0.53 -12.76 17.83
CA LEU A 48 0.51 -12.15 18.67
C LEU A 48 0.06 -10.88 19.40
N GLY A 49 -1.18 -10.42 19.16
CA GLY A 49 -1.78 -9.28 19.87
C GLY A 49 -1.69 -7.94 19.13
N PHE A 50 -1.24 -7.91 17.88
CA PHE A 50 -1.27 -6.68 17.09
C PHE A 50 -2.71 -6.33 16.67
N ASP A 51 -3.08 -5.05 16.77
CA ASP A 51 -4.39 -4.54 16.38
C ASP A 51 -4.44 -3.95 14.97
N GLU A 52 -3.28 -3.71 14.38
CA GLU A 52 -3.17 -3.06 13.07
C GLU A 52 -1.90 -3.51 12.35
N VAL A 53 -2.00 -3.67 11.04
CA VAL A 53 -0.88 -3.87 10.13
C VAL A 53 -0.88 -2.77 9.08
N ALA A 54 0.21 -2.02 8.98
CA ALA A 54 0.42 -1.03 7.93
C ALA A 54 1.35 -1.59 6.86
N PHE A 55 0.82 -1.80 5.67
CA PHE A 55 1.60 -2.27 4.53
C PHE A 55 2.45 -1.15 3.95
N SER A 56 3.77 -1.27 4.04
CA SER A 56 4.67 -0.48 3.21
C SER A 56 4.78 -1.10 1.82
N TYR A 57 5.07 -0.29 0.81
CA TYR A 57 5.14 -0.76 -0.58
C TYR A 57 3.86 -1.43 -1.12
N LEU A 58 2.67 -1.07 -0.58
CA LEU A 58 1.40 -1.38 -1.24
C LEU A 58 1.25 -0.47 -2.48
N GLN A 59 2.12 -0.71 -3.45
CA GLN A 59 2.27 0.09 -4.66
C GLN A 59 2.92 -0.73 -5.76
N GLN A 60 3.06 -0.13 -6.93
CA GLN A 60 3.81 -0.67 -8.06
C GLN A 60 5.21 -0.01 -8.15
N PRO A 61 6.21 -0.69 -8.70
CA PRO A 61 7.55 -0.14 -8.85
C PRO A 61 7.54 1.08 -9.79
N LEU A 62 8.01 2.22 -9.29
CA LEU A 62 7.95 3.50 -10.02
C LEU A 62 8.81 3.51 -11.28
N ALA A 63 9.99 2.87 -11.21
CA ALA A 63 10.95 2.84 -12.33
C ALA A 63 10.58 1.88 -13.46
N ALA A 64 9.60 0.98 -13.25
CA ALA A 64 9.21 0.05 -14.29
C ALA A 64 8.44 0.76 -15.41
N THR A 65 8.86 0.53 -16.65
CA THR A 65 8.15 1.07 -17.83
C THR A 65 6.92 0.23 -18.14
N GLU A 66 7.06 -1.09 -18.15
CA GLU A 66 6.01 -2.04 -18.47
C GLU A 66 6.06 -3.23 -17.51
N LEU A 67 4.91 -3.61 -16.99
CA LEU A 67 4.77 -4.71 -16.04
C LEU A 67 3.73 -5.70 -16.53
N LYS A 68 4.01 -6.99 -16.31
CA LYS A 68 3.07 -8.09 -16.54
C LYS A 68 2.74 -8.80 -15.23
N TYR A 69 1.52 -9.27 -15.16
CA TYR A 69 1.00 -10.04 -14.04
C TYR A 69 0.73 -11.47 -14.53
N ALA A 70 1.62 -12.40 -14.18
CA ALA A 70 1.54 -13.79 -14.68
C ALA A 70 0.24 -14.48 -14.27
N SER A 71 -0.35 -14.07 -13.15
CA SER A 71 -1.57 -14.65 -12.57
C SER A 71 -2.87 -13.99 -13.07
N GLN A 72 -2.79 -13.06 -14.03
CA GLN A 72 -3.93 -12.33 -14.53
C GLN A 72 -3.92 -12.27 -16.05
N SER A 73 -5.07 -12.54 -16.67
CA SER A 73 -5.25 -12.32 -18.11
C SER A 73 -5.47 -10.83 -18.41
N GLY A 74 -4.98 -10.39 -19.56
CA GLY A 74 -5.05 -8.99 -19.98
C GLY A 74 -3.92 -8.13 -19.40
N THR A 75 -4.09 -6.82 -19.47
CA THR A 75 -3.13 -5.82 -18.99
C THR A 75 -3.80 -4.87 -18.00
N PRO A 76 -4.12 -5.32 -16.77
CA PRO A 76 -4.70 -4.43 -15.78
C PRO A 76 -3.75 -3.28 -15.48
N SER A 77 -4.32 -2.11 -15.18
CA SER A 77 -3.54 -0.95 -14.80
C SER A 77 -2.81 -1.17 -13.46
N ARG A 78 -1.83 -0.35 -13.17
CA ARG A 78 -1.15 -0.37 -11.87
C ARG A 78 -2.11 -0.09 -10.72
N THR A 79 -3.08 0.81 -10.92
CA THR A 79 -4.14 1.10 -9.97
C THR A 79 -5.01 -0.14 -9.73
N ASP A 80 -5.44 -0.83 -10.79
CA ASP A 80 -6.24 -2.05 -10.64
C ASP A 80 -5.50 -3.11 -9.82
N ALA A 81 -4.20 -3.25 -10.03
CA ALA A 81 -3.36 -4.22 -9.33
C ALA A 81 -3.27 -3.91 -7.82
N VAL A 82 -3.00 -2.66 -7.45
CA VAL A 82 -2.94 -2.22 -6.05
C VAL A 82 -4.30 -2.35 -5.37
N VAL A 83 -5.35 -1.86 -6.03
CA VAL A 83 -6.74 -1.92 -5.52
C VAL A 83 -7.20 -3.36 -5.35
N ALA A 84 -6.88 -4.26 -6.30
CA ALA A 84 -7.25 -5.67 -6.19
C ALA A 84 -6.59 -6.36 -4.98
N LEU A 85 -5.32 -6.06 -4.70
CA LEU A 85 -4.63 -6.59 -3.52
C LEU A 85 -5.21 -6.01 -2.22
N ALA A 86 -5.40 -4.69 -2.15
CA ALA A 86 -5.99 -4.03 -0.98
C ALA A 86 -7.39 -4.57 -0.67
N LYS A 87 -8.23 -4.74 -1.69
CA LYS A 87 -9.57 -5.32 -1.56
C LYS A 87 -9.53 -6.77 -1.06
N TYR A 88 -8.61 -7.56 -1.59
CA TYR A 88 -8.44 -8.95 -1.14
C TYR A 88 -8.03 -9.02 0.33
N LEU A 89 -7.03 -8.22 0.76
CA LEU A 89 -6.57 -8.16 2.15
C LEU A 89 -7.72 -7.74 3.08
N ARG A 90 -8.40 -6.64 2.76
CA ARG A 90 -9.54 -6.16 3.55
C ARG A 90 -10.62 -7.23 3.71
N THR A 91 -11.03 -7.87 2.62
CA THR A 91 -12.07 -8.91 2.65
C THR A 91 -11.65 -10.12 3.47
N SER A 92 -10.41 -10.60 3.27
CA SER A 92 -9.91 -11.80 3.94
C SER A 92 -9.62 -11.61 5.43
N LEU A 93 -9.40 -10.37 5.85
CA LEU A 93 -9.08 -10.03 7.25
C LEU A 93 -10.26 -9.40 8.00
N SER A 94 -11.40 -9.15 7.35
CA SER A 94 -12.55 -8.45 7.92
C SER A 94 -13.09 -9.07 9.22
N ALA A 95 -13.05 -10.40 9.36
CA ALA A 95 -13.53 -11.11 10.53
C ALA A 95 -12.51 -11.22 11.67
N THR A 96 -11.27 -10.79 11.46
CA THR A 96 -10.19 -10.94 12.45
C THR A 96 -10.13 -9.81 13.49
N GLY A 97 -10.78 -8.69 13.20
CA GLY A 97 -10.66 -7.45 13.99
C GLY A 97 -9.33 -6.73 13.81
N LEU A 98 -8.43 -7.23 12.93
CA LEU A 98 -7.19 -6.57 12.58
C LEU A 98 -7.45 -5.41 11.61
N ARG A 99 -6.97 -4.22 11.92
CA ARG A 99 -7.00 -3.08 11.00
C ARG A 99 -5.97 -3.25 9.89
N VAL A 100 -6.37 -2.87 8.68
CA VAL A 100 -5.53 -2.92 7.47
C VAL A 100 -5.27 -1.51 6.98
N SER A 101 -4.03 -1.08 7.10
CA SER A 101 -3.57 0.26 6.73
C SER A 101 -2.45 0.19 5.71
N ALA A 102 -2.11 1.28 5.07
CA ALA A 102 -0.97 1.36 4.17
C ALA A 102 -0.16 2.64 4.38
N ILE A 103 1.15 2.52 4.16
CA ILE A 103 2.04 3.65 4.04
C ILE A 103 2.09 4.04 2.56
N VAL A 104 1.62 5.24 2.25
CA VAL A 104 1.59 5.79 0.89
C VAL A 104 2.64 6.89 0.72
N SER A 105 3.02 7.19 -0.52
CA SER A 105 3.92 8.30 -0.78
C SER A 105 3.17 9.64 -0.72
N ALA A 106 3.86 10.71 -0.30
CA ALA A 106 3.33 12.07 -0.35
C ALA A 106 2.93 12.47 -1.78
N ASP A 107 3.77 12.12 -2.78
CA ASP A 107 3.52 12.39 -4.19
C ASP A 107 2.27 11.68 -4.71
N SER A 108 1.93 10.50 -4.16
CA SER A 108 0.67 9.83 -4.50
C SER A 108 -0.55 10.55 -3.91
N ILE A 109 -0.43 11.10 -2.70
CA ILE A 109 -1.49 11.93 -2.09
C ILE A 109 -1.71 13.20 -2.91
N LEU A 110 -0.64 13.85 -3.37
CA LEU A 110 -0.68 15.02 -4.24
C LEU A 110 -0.98 14.70 -5.71
N GLN A 111 -1.21 13.42 -6.01
CA GLN A 111 -1.52 12.88 -7.34
C GLN A 111 -0.39 12.96 -8.39
N GLU A 112 0.80 13.38 -8.00
CA GLU A 112 1.96 13.50 -8.90
C GLU A 112 2.44 12.15 -9.41
N GLN A 113 2.39 11.11 -8.55
CA GLN A 113 2.82 9.75 -8.87
C GLN A 113 1.73 8.68 -8.72
N ALA A 114 0.49 9.07 -8.50
CA ALA A 114 -0.62 8.13 -8.23
C ALA A 114 -0.77 7.05 -9.31
N LYS A 115 -0.65 7.43 -10.58
CA LYS A 115 -0.74 6.50 -11.72
C LYS A 115 0.46 5.56 -11.82
N LEU A 116 1.65 6.03 -11.50
CA LEU A 116 2.88 5.22 -11.55
C LEU A 116 2.97 4.26 -10.37
N SER A 117 2.63 4.72 -9.19
CA SER A 117 2.58 3.89 -7.98
C SER A 117 1.38 2.95 -7.94
N GLY A 118 0.30 3.28 -8.65
CA GLY A 118 -1.00 2.62 -8.53
C GLY A 118 -1.75 3.01 -7.24
N GLN A 119 -1.23 3.94 -6.45
CA GLN A 119 -1.83 4.43 -5.21
C GLN A 119 -2.86 5.53 -5.52
N ASP A 120 -3.99 5.16 -6.06
CA ASP A 120 -5.09 6.09 -6.36
C ASP A 120 -5.84 6.47 -5.07
N MET A 121 -5.70 7.72 -4.65
CA MET A 121 -6.30 8.24 -3.42
C MET A 121 -7.81 8.45 -3.51
N THR A 122 -8.43 8.30 -4.67
CA THR A 122 -9.90 8.31 -4.80
C THR A 122 -10.53 6.96 -4.44
N VAL A 123 -9.76 5.88 -4.49
CA VAL A 123 -10.23 4.50 -4.27
C VAL A 123 -9.56 3.84 -3.07
N LEU A 124 -8.23 3.90 -2.97
CA LEU A 124 -7.46 3.17 -1.98
C LEU A 124 -7.83 3.49 -0.52
N PRO A 125 -8.07 4.75 -0.12
CA PRO A 125 -8.48 5.08 1.24
C PRO A 125 -9.80 4.43 1.69
N LYS A 126 -10.69 4.11 0.74
CA LYS A 126 -11.97 3.42 1.03
C LYS A 126 -11.79 1.96 1.41
N LEU A 127 -10.64 1.38 1.07
CA LEU A 127 -10.28 -0.01 1.33
C LEU A 127 -9.38 -0.18 2.56
N LEU A 128 -8.87 0.91 3.13
CA LEU A 128 -7.94 0.92 4.24
C LEU A 128 -8.61 1.47 5.50
N ASP A 129 -8.16 1.03 6.68
CA ASP A 129 -8.60 1.61 7.94
C ASP A 129 -7.88 2.94 8.21
N ARG A 130 -6.59 3.02 7.86
CA ARG A 130 -5.80 4.25 7.94
C ARG A 130 -4.88 4.41 6.72
N VAL A 131 -4.58 5.65 6.40
CA VAL A 131 -3.55 6.04 5.43
C VAL A 131 -2.41 6.69 6.19
N CYS A 132 -1.24 6.05 6.14
CA CYS A 132 -0.02 6.52 6.77
C CYS A 132 0.88 7.15 5.71
N VAL A 133 1.66 8.17 6.08
CA VAL A 133 2.57 8.85 5.16
C VAL A 133 3.78 9.39 5.91
N PHE A 134 4.97 9.27 5.34
CA PHE A 134 6.13 10.02 5.84
C PHE A 134 5.97 11.49 5.43
N ALA A 135 5.94 12.37 6.42
CA ALA A 135 5.67 13.79 6.24
C ALA A 135 6.64 14.65 7.04
N THR A 136 6.65 15.94 6.76
CA THR A 136 7.34 16.98 7.53
C THR A 136 6.30 17.88 8.19
N THR A 137 6.72 18.67 9.18
CA THR A 137 5.85 19.71 9.77
C THR A 137 5.33 20.69 8.72
N ASP A 138 6.11 20.93 7.66
CA ASP A 138 5.78 21.92 6.63
C ASP A 138 4.73 21.41 5.63
N ASN A 139 4.71 20.11 5.33
CA ASN A 139 3.81 19.54 4.32
C ASN A 139 2.61 18.76 4.88
N VAL A 140 2.59 18.45 6.18
CA VAL A 140 1.54 17.59 6.78
C VAL A 140 0.14 18.18 6.65
N SER A 141 -0.01 19.51 6.75
CA SER A 141 -1.31 20.18 6.57
C SER A 141 -1.81 20.09 5.13
N THR A 142 -0.91 20.27 4.16
CA THR A 142 -1.22 20.13 2.72
C THR A 142 -1.64 18.72 2.38
N LEU A 143 -0.91 17.72 2.86
CA LEU A 143 -1.23 16.31 2.64
C LEU A 143 -2.57 15.93 3.28
N ARG A 144 -2.84 16.40 4.49
CA ARG A 144 -4.12 16.18 5.16
C ARG A 144 -5.27 16.80 4.39
N SER A 145 -5.12 18.01 3.88
CA SER A 145 -6.14 18.70 3.08
C SER A 145 -6.39 17.98 1.75
N ALA A 146 -5.33 17.53 1.10
CA ALA A 146 -5.43 16.81 -0.18
C ALA A 146 -6.21 15.49 -0.04
N ILE A 147 -5.93 14.69 0.98
CA ILE A 147 -6.63 13.41 1.21
C ILE A 147 -8.06 13.64 1.73
N ALA A 148 -8.32 14.73 2.45
CA ALA A 148 -9.64 15.11 2.94
C ALA A 148 -10.56 15.68 1.83
N ALA A 149 -10.03 15.95 0.65
CA ALA A 149 -10.85 16.41 -0.49
C ALA A 149 -11.92 15.39 -0.91
N ASP A 150 -11.69 14.09 -0.67
CA ASP A 150 -12.75 13.08 -0.69
C ASP A 150 -13.47 13.07 0.67
N SER A 151 -14.66 13.62 0.74
CA SER A 151 -15.49 13.70 1.96
C SER A 151 -15.86 12.32 2.55
N SER A 152 -15.63 11.22 1.83
CA SER A 152 -15.83 9.85 2.33
C SER A 152 -14.68 9.37 3.23
N PHE A 153 -13.56 10.10 3.28
CA PHE A 153 -12.41 9.78 4.11
C PHE A 153 -12.28 10.74 5.29
N ASP A 154 -12.46 10.23 6.51
CA ASP A 154 -12.25 11.02 7.74
C ASP A 154 -10.74 11.20 8.01
N ALA A 155 -10.17 12.24 7.46
CA ALA A 155 -8.75 12.55 7.63
C ALA A 155 -8.37 12.94 9.08
N ALA A 156 -9.33 13.28 9.94
CA ALA A 156 -9.04 13.62 11.33
C ALA A 156 -8.60 12.38 12.13
N THR A 157 -9.19 11.23 11.86
CA THR A 157 -8.94 9.98 12.60
C THR A 157 -8.18 8.93 11.81
N ARG A 158 -8.20 8.98 10.46
CA ARG A 158 -7.66 7.94 9.59
C ARG A 158 -6.39 8.34 8.83
N PHE A 159 -6.01 9.60 8.83
CA PHE A 159 -4.73 10.06 8.28
C PHE A 159 -3.68 10.09 9.38
N VAL A 160 -2.61 9.33 9.22
CA VAL A 160 -1.53 9.18 10.22
C VAL A 160 -0.18 9.58 9.61
N PRO A 161 0.29 10.79 9.87
CA PRO A 161 1.62 11.20 9.44
C PRO A 161 2.70 10.59 10.34
N PHE A 162 3.78 10.11 9.72
CA PHE A 162 5.02 9.76 10.38
C PHE A 162 5.96 10.95 10.30
N LEU A 163 6.31 11.52 11.45
CA LEU A 163 7.07 12.75 11.57
C LEU A 163 8.36 12.51 12.34
N ALA A 164 9.46 13.13 11.91
CA ALA A 164 10.72 13.10 12.64
C ALA A 164 10.66 13.91 13.94
N LYS A 165 9.74 14.86 14.03
CA LYS A 165 9.54 15.75 15.18
C LYS A 165 8.06 15.80 15.55
N ALA A 166 7.75 15.71 16.84
CA ALA A 166 6.37 15.83 17.32
C ALA A 166 5.81 17.23 17.00
N PRO A 167 4.63 17.32 16.37
CA PRO A 167 3.91 18.58 16.24
C PRO A 167 3.26 18.98 17.58
N GLU A 168 2.79 20.21 17.67
CA GLU A 168 2.12 20.71 18.90
C GLU A 168 0.78 20.01 19.19
N SER A 169 0.12 19.49 18.16
CA SER A 169 -1.18 18.80 18.29
C SER A 169 -1.46 17.86 17.12
N GLY A 170 -2.42 16.97 17.31
CA GLY A 170 -2.93 16.03 16.29
C GLY A 170 -2.43 14.60 16.47
N SER A 171 -2.98 13.66 15.68
CA SER A 171 -2.53 12.26 15.65
C SER A 171 -1.32 12.13 14.71
N TYR A 172 -0.25 11.51 15.19
CA TYR A 172 1.00 11.30 14.44
C TYR A 172 1.79 10.14 15.03
N VAL A 173 2.81 9.70 14.31
CA VAL A 173 3.84 8.80 14.81
C VAL A 173 5.19 9.49 14.66
N THR A 174 6.01 9.48 15.70
CA THR A 174 7.40 9.97 15.61
C THR A 174 8.32 8.86 15.14
N THR A 175 9.18 9.20 14.20
CA THR A 175 10.23 8.31 13.66
C THR A 175 11.59 8.70 14.24
N GLY A 176 11.70 8.76 15.55
CA GLY A 176 12.88 9.23 16.28
C GLY A 176 14.24 8.71 15.80
#